data_1aa56f86143c0e5b511e17a8dc385706
#
_entry.id   1aa56f86143c0e5b511e17a8dc385706
#
_cell.length_a   1.000
_cell.length_b   1.000
_cell.length_c   1.000
_cell.angle_alpha   90.00
_cell.angle_beta   90.00
_cell.angle_gamma   90.00
#
_symmetry.space_group_name_H-M   'P 1'
#
loop_
_entity.id
_entity.type
_entity.pdbx_description
1 polymer ?
#
loop_
_entity_poly.entity_id
_entity_poly.type
_entity_poly.pdbx_seq_one_letter_code
_entity_poly.pdbx_strand_id
1 'polypeptide(L)'
;MRRLLLLISIACLIAPSAFAQSSSFPAKDGEKSRYSVQIDFGKAYISGVGIFAYTGNIIVASVFNEFGVSALSFSYNPQKDKVKILSMAGKFNRWYIKYVLKKDLKKVIKTLQEGGTSYKNQKYDITYTFTPLAIEDETTE
;
A
#
# COMPACT_ATOMS: atom_id res chain seq x y z
N MET A 1 -6.62 -43.22 30.06
CA MET A 1 -5.39 -42.52 30.31
C MET A 1 -4.65 -42.16 29.04
N ARG A 2 -4.43 -43.13 28.20
CA ARG A 2 -3.70 -42.85 26.95
C ARG A 2 -4.44 -41.93 26.00
N ARG A 3 -5.77 -41.94 26.08
CA ARG A 3 -6.59 -41.10 25.20
C ARG A 3 -6.49 -39.62 25.50
N LEU A 4 -6.16 -39.29 26.75
CA LEU A 4 -5.99 -37.92 27.15
C LEU A 4 -4.70 -37.30 26.55
N LEU A 5 -3.68 -38.11 26.41
CA LEU A 5 -2.44 -37.66 25.83
C LEU A 5 -2.55 -37.37 24.32
N LEU A 6 -3.43 -38.15 23.67
CA LEU A 6 -3.67 -37.93 22.26
C LEU A 6 -4.44 -36.64 21.99
N LEU A 7 -5.32 -36.27 22.90
CA LEU A 7 -6.07 -35.03 22.77
C LEU A 7 -5.22 -33.80 22.95
N ILE A 8 -4.20 -33.90 23.78
CA ILE A 8 -3.29 -32.77 24.05
C ILE A 8 -2.40 -32.52 22.85
N SER A 9 -2.00 -33.56 22.15
CA SER A 9 -1.13 -33.37 21.00
C SER A 9 -1.83 -32.74 19.80
N ILE A 10 -3.12 -32.89 19.72
CA ILE A 10 -3.90 -32.29 18.64
C ILE A 10 -4.06 -30.79 18.84
N ALA A 11 -4.12 -30.36 20.07
CA ALA A 11 -4.26 -28.94 20.38
C ALA A 11 -3.05 -28.12 19.99
N CYS A 12 -1.90 -28.73 19.91
CA CYS A 12 -0.68 -28.02 19.52
C CYS A 12 -0.55 -27.80 18.04
N LEU A 13 -1.37 -28.47 17.25
CA LEU A 13 -1.32 -28.32 15.80
C LEU A 13 -2.13 -27.14 15.27
N ILE A 14 -2.85 -26.50 16.16
CA ILE A 14 -3.68 -25.35 15.77
C ILE A 14 -2.94 -24.04 16.03
N ALA A 15 -1.64 -24.07 16.03
CA ALA A 15 -0.90 -22.84 16.14
C ALA A 15 -1.14 -22.05 14.88
N PRO A 16 -1.82 -20.93 14.94
CA PRO A 16 -2.11 -20.19 13.74
C PRO A 16 -0.82 -19.62 13.18
N SER A 17 -0.63 -19.87 11.94
CA SER A 17 0.44 -19.26 11.22
C SER A 17 0.08 -17.82 10.90
N ALA A 18 -0.28 -17.09 11.91
CA ALA A 18 -0.79 -15.74 11.70
C ALA A 18 0.29 -14.73 11.39
N PHE A 19 1.44 -15.18 11.00
CA PHE A 19 2.55 -14.27 10.83
C PHE A 19 2.80 -13.84 9.42
N ALA A 20 2.01 -14.33 8.51
CA ALA A 20 2.31 -14.13 7.11
C ALA A 20 1.94 -12.76 6.59
N GLN A 21 1.36 -11.93 7.43
CA GLN A 21 0.82 -10.71 6.94
C GLN A 21 1.72 -9.55 7.07
N SER A 22 2.95 -9.76 6.77
CA SER A 22 3.95 -8.72 6.79
C SER A 22 3.72 -7.63 5.76
N SER A 23 2.81 -7.82 4.84
CA SER A 23 2.60 -6.86 3.75
C SER A 23 1.35 -6.00 3.94
N SER A 24 0.87 -5.88 5.15
CA SER A 24 -0.29 -5.05 5.39
C SER A 24 0.07 -3.57 5.34
N PHE A 25 -0.94 -2.76 5.04
CA PHE A 25 -0.80 -1.32 5.02
C PHE A 25 -0.36 -0.82 6.41
N PRO A 26 0.53 0.19 6.49
CA PRO A 26 1.00 0.64 7.80
C PRO A 26 -0.14 1.20 8.64
N ALA A 27 -0.25 0.72 9.86
CA ALA A 27 -1.33 1.08 10.77
C ALA A 27 -0.89 1.97 11.92
N LYS A 28 0.39 1.99 12.24
CA LYS A 28 0.90 2.80 13.34
C LYS A 28 2.31 3.27 13.05
N ASP A 29 2.73 4.28 13.81
CA ASP A 29 4.00 4.94 13.65
C ASP A 29 5.15 3.94 13.61
N GLY A 30 6.03 4.13 12.64
CA GLY A 30 7.20 3.29 12.45
C GLY A 30 7.01 2.17 11.46
N GLU A 31 5.79 1.87 11.07
CA GLU A 31 5.54 0.80 10.11
C GLU A 31 5.75 1.25 8.68
N LYS A 32 6.20 0.32 7.86
CA LYS A 32 6.43 0.55 6.43
C LYS A 32 5.84 -0.60 5.63
N SER A 33 5.43 -0.31 4.41
CA SER A 33 4.93 -1.32 3.49
C SER A 33 5.39 -1.02 2.08
N ARG A 34 5.53 -2.06 1.27
CA ARG A 34 5.91 -1.95 -0.12
C ARG A 34 4.83 -2.53 -1.00
N TYR A 35 4.58 -1.88 -2.11
CA TYR A 35 3.59 -2.32 -3.08
C TYR A 35 4.14 -2.23 -4.48
N SER A 36 3.71 -3.15 -5.33
CA SER A 36 3.83 -2.95 -6.76
C SER A 36 2.67 -2.06 -7.17
N VAL A 37 2.97 -0.96 -7.81
CA VAL A 37 1.97 0.08 -8.09
C VAL A 37 1.79 0.23 -9.60
N GLN A 38 0.54 0.28 -10.01
CA GLN A 38 0.19 0.65 -11.37
C GLN A 38 -1.04 1.56 -11.32
N ILE A 39 -0.90 2.75 -11.87
CA ILE A 39 -2.01 3.68 -12.04
C ILE A 39 -2.20 3.88 -13.53
N ASP A 40 -3.30 3.37 -14.05
CA ASP A 40 -3.57 3.33 -15.48
C ASP A 40 -4.61 4.37 -15.83
N PHE A 41 -4.20 5.35 -16.65
CA PHE A 41 -5.08 6.43 -17.10
C PHE A 41 -5.67 6.14 -18.49
N GLY A 42 -5.45 4.94 -19.03
CA GLY A 42 -5.88 4.57 -20.36
C GLY A 42 -4.83 4.82 -21.42
N LYS A 43 -4.45 6.08 -21.62
CA LYS A 43 -3.44 6.44 -22.60
C LYS A 43 -2.04 6.49 -22.04
N ALA A 44 -1.93 6.55 -20.73
CA ALA A 44 -0.65 6.62 -20.04
C ALA A 44 -0.79 5.93 -18.70
N TYR A 45 0.34 5.58 -18.10
CA TYR A 45 0.30 4.93 -16.80
C TYR A 45 1.53 5.31 -15.98
N ILE A 46 1.38 5.19 -14.66
CA ILE A 46 2.47 5.26 -13.71
C ILE A 46 2.65 3.86 -13.16
N SER A 47 3.86 3.32 -13.21
CA SER A 47 4.14 2.03 -12.62
C SER A 47 5.46 2.07 -11.87
N GLY A 48 5.58 1.21 -10.88
CA GLY A 48 6.80 1.13 -10.10
C GLY A 48 6.55 0.50 -8.75
N VAL A 49 7.45 0.78 -7.83
CA VAL A 49 7.36 0.29 -6.45
C VAL A 49 6.96 1.46 -5.56
N GLY A 50 5.89 1.26 -4.82
CA GLY A 50 5.42 2.23 -3.85
C GLY A 50 5.89 1.85 -2.46
N ILE A 51 6.42 2.82 -1.74
CA ILE A 51 6.84 2.65 -0.36
C ILE A 51 5.98 3.56 0.50
N PHE A 52 5.29 2.96 1.47
CA PHE A 52 4.47 3.68 2.43
C PHE A 52 5.16 3.64 3.78
N ALA A 53 5.32 4.77 4.41
CA ALA A 53 5.93 4.88 5.74
C ALA A 53 5.04 5.71 6.64
N TYR A 54 4.69 5.15 7.79
CA TYR A 54 3.92 5.87 8.80
C TYR A 54 4.92 6.57 9.72
N THR A 55 4.97 7.87 9.68
CA THR A 55 5.93 8.67 10.43
C THR A 55 5.20 9.75 11.21
N GLY A 56 5.26 9.66 12.53
CA GLY A 56 4.51 10.59 13.37
C GLY A 56 3.00 10.38 13.21
N ASN A 57 2.32 11.37 12.67
CA ASN A 57 0.87 11.32 12.48
C ASN A 57 0.49 11.22 11.02
N ILE A 58 1.45 10.98 10.14
CA ILE A 58 1.24 11.06 8.70
C ILE A 58 1.81 9.82 8.04
N ILE A 59 1.11 9.33 7.02
CA ILE A 59 1.64 8.29 6.15
C ILE A 59 2.17 8.98 4.90
N VAL A 60 3.45 8.75 4.62
CA VAL A 60 4.09 9.30 3.42
C VAL A 60 4.33 8.16 2.45
N ALA A 61 4.00 8.39 1.20
CA ALA A 61 4.15 7.40 0.16
C ALA A 61 4.92 7.98 -1.02
N SER A 62 5.76 7.15 -1.61
CA SER A 62 6.47 7.49 -2.83
C SER A 62 6.44 6.30 -3.77
N VAL A 63 6.17 6.57 -5.03
CA VAL A 63 6.21 5.56 -6.09
C VAL A 63 7.42 5.84 -6.95
N PHE A 64 8.31 4.85 -7.03
CA PHE A 64 9.54 4.94 -7.79
C PHE A 64 9.46 4.06 -9.03
N ASN A 65 9.85 4.61 -10.18
CA ASN A 65 9.89 3.81 -11.39
C ASN A 65 11.11 2.89 -11.39
N GLU A 66 11.29 2.14 -12.47
CA GLU A 66 12.37 1.16 -12.58
C GLU A 66 13.76 1.79 -12.53
N PHE A 67 13.85 3.10 -12.78
CA PHE A 67 15.13 3.81 -12.71
C PHE A 67 15.37 4.46 -11.34
N GLY A 68 14.50 4.19 -10.37
CA GLY A 68 14.63 4.76 -9.05
C GLY A 68 14.20 6.22 -8.94
N VAL A 69 13.54 6.74 -9.97
CA VAL A 69 13.06 8.11 -9.96
C VAL A 69 11.64 8.16 -9.41
N SER A 70 11.38 9.11 -8.54
CA SER A 70 10.06 9.27 -7.96
C SER A 70 9.08 9.78 -9.01
N ALA A 71 8.08 8.98 -9.30
CA ALA A 71 7.01 9.35 -10.23
C ALA A 71 5.87 10.07 -9.52
N LEU A 72 5.65 9.75 -8.26
CA LEU A 72 4.56 10.32 -7.47
C LEU A 72 4.92 10.21 -6.00
N SER A 73 4.72 11.29 -5.27
CA SER A 73 4.83 11.29 -3.81
C SER A 73 3.63 11.97 -3.22
N PHE A 74 3.08 11.39 -2.16
CA PHE A 74 1.92 11.97 -1.50
C PHE A 74 1.96 11.63 -0.02
N SER A 75 1.15 12.34 0.75
CA SER A 75 0.97 12.06 2.17
C SER A 75 -0.50 11.91 2.47
N TYR A 76 -0.79 11.14 3.50
CA TYR A 76 -2.14 10.95 4.00
C TYR A 76 -2.15 11.22 5.50
N ASN A 77 -3.09 12.07 5.92
CA ASN A 77 -3.29 12.37 7.33
C ASN A 77 -4.53 11.59 7.80
N PRO A 78 -4.34 10.52 8.60
CA PRO A 78 -5.49 9.71 9.02
C PRO A 78 -6.49 10.47 9.88
N GLN A 79 -6.03 11.41 10.67
CA GLN A 79 -6.93 12.16 11.54
C GLN A 79 -7.83 13.12 10.77
N LYS A 80 -7.28 13.75 9.75
CA LYS A 80 -8.05 14.69 8.92
C LYS A 80 -8.64 14.03 7.69
N ASP A 81 -8.27 12.78 7.41
CA ASP A 81 -8.68 12.04 6.23
C ASP A 81 -8.40 12.85 4.96
N LYS A 82 -7.17 13.35 4.85
CA LYS A 82 -6.76 14.17 3.73
C LYS A 82 -5.49 13.65 3.08
N VAL A 83 -5.49 13.67 1.76
CA VAL A 83 -4.34 13.36 0.94
C VAL A 83 -3.76 14.66 0.40
N LYS A 84 -2.44 14.75 0.40
CA LYS A 84 -1.72 15.86 -0.17
C LYS A 84 -0.72 15.33 -1.18
N ILE A 85 -0.77 15.84 -2.40
CA ILE A 85 0.21 15.46 -3.43
C ILE A 85 1.47 16.30 -3.19
N LEU A 86 2.58 15.63 -2.94
CA LEU A 86 3.84 16.29 -2.67
C LEU A 86 4.63 16.54 -3.95
N SER A 87 4.62 15.58 -4.87
CA SER A 87 5.29 15.76 -6.16
C SER A 87 4.71 14.80 -7.19
N MET A 88 4.78 15.20 -8.44
CA MET A 88 4.43 14.36 -9.58
C MET A 88 5.40 14.62 -10.70
N ALA A 89 5.77 13.57 -11.42
CA ALA A 89 6.72 13.68 -12.52
C ALA A 89 6.04 14.09 -13.81
N GLY A 90 6.71 14.96 -14.54
CA GLY A 90 6.49 15.19 -15.96
C GLY A 90 5.09 15.53 -16.36
N LYS A 91 4.58 14.77 -17.29
CA LYS A 91 3.29 15.05 -17.92
C LYS A 91 2.09 14.87 -16.99
N PHE A 92 2.28 14.22 -15.84
CA PHE A 92 1.21 14.03 -14.89
C PHE A 92 1.08 15.21 -13.93
N ASN A 93 2.01 16.15 -13.96
CA ASN A 93 2.01 17.29 -13.04
C ASN A 93 1.06 18.38 -13.56
N ARG A 94 -0.23 18.10 -13.51
CA ARG A 94 -1.30 18.98 -13.93
C ARG A 94 -2.30 19.14 -12.79
N TRP A 95 -2.84 20.33 -12.62
CA TRP A 95 -3.73 20.60 -11.49
C TRP A 95 -4.97 19.70 -11.50
N TYR A 96 -5.53 19.41 -12.68
CA TYR A 96 -6.73 18.57 -12.76
C TYR A 96 -6.43 17.11 -12.47
N ILE A 97 -5.23 16.65 -12.83
CA ILE A 97 -4.81 15.28 -12.49
C ILE A 97 -4.61 15.16 -10.98
N LYS A 98 -3.92 16.14 -10.39
CA LYS A 98 -3.71 16.13 -8.94
C LYS A 98 -5.03 16.19 -8.17
N TYR A 99 -5.97 16.95 -8.68
CA TYR A 99 -7.28 17.08 -8.03
C TYR A 99 -8.00 15.73 -7.97
N VAL A 100 -8.02 15.00 -9.09
CA VAL A 100 -8.65 13.69 -9.16
C VAL A 100 -7.87 12.68 -8.30
N LEU A 101 -6.54 12.71 -8.39
CA LEU A 101 -5.70 11.78 -7.63
C LEU A 101 -5.87 11.96 -6.12
N LYS A 102 -5.99 13.18 -5.64
CA LYS A 102 -6.19 13.41 -4.22
C LYS A 102 -7.43 12.68 -3.70
N LYS A 103 -8.51 12.73 -4.46
CA LYS A 103 -9.74 12.05 -4.07
C LYS A 103 -9.62 10.55 -4.21
N ASP A 104 -9.03 10.10 -5.30
CA ASP A 104 -8.91 8.67 -5.57
C ASP A 104 -7.95 7.99 -4.63
N LEU A 105 -6.81 8.61 -4.33
CA LEU A 105 -5.83 8.02 -3.42
C LEU A 105 -6.40 7.83 -2.03
N LYS A 106 -7.29 8.70 -1.62
CA LYS A 106 -8.01 8.54 -0.36
C LYS A 106 -8.79 7.23 -0.35
N LYS A 107 -9.47 6.92 -1.45
CA LYS A 107 -10.22 5.68 -1.59
C LYS A 107 -9.31 4.48 -1.75
N VAL A 108 -8.20 4.65 -2.45
CA VAL A 108 -7.17 3.60 -2.57
C VAL A 108 -6.63 3.23 -1.19
N ILE A 109 -6.30 4.22 -0.38
CA ILE A 109 -5.78 3.96 0.96
C ILE A 109 -6.78 3.18 1.80
N LYS A 110 -8.06 3.55 1.74
CA LYS A 110 -9.09 2.79 2.45
C LYS A 110 -9.19 1.36 1.95
N THR A 111 -9.08 1.18 0.64
CA THR A 111 -9.08 -0.16 0.05
C THR A 111 -7.91 -0.98 0.56
N LEU A 112 -6.72 -0.39 0.62
CA LEU A 112 -5.53 -1.08 1.11
C LEU A 112 -5.64 -1.41 2.60
N GLN A 113 -6.21 -0.52 3.39
CA GLN A 113 -6.43 -0.75 4.81
C GLN A 113 -7.37 -1.92 5.04
N GLU A 114 -8.29 -2.16 4.12
CA GLU A 114 -9.24 -3.27 4.19
C GLU A 114 -8.74 -4.55 3.56
N GLY A 115 -7.50 -4.54 3.08
CA GLY A 115 -6.89 -5.72 2.45
C GLY A 115 -7.13 -5.86 0.97
N GLY A 116 -7.77 -4.88 0.33
CA GLY A 116 -7.96 -4.89 -1.11
C GLY A 116 -6.71 -4.42 -1.84
N THR A 117 -6.70 -4.59 -3.15
CA THR A 117 -5.53 -4.26 -3.97
C THR A 117 -5.84 -3.35 -5.15
N SER A 118 -7.09 -3.07 -5.42
CA SER A 118 -7.41 -2.23 -6.57
C SER A 118 -8.62 -1.34 -6.33
N TYR A 119 -8.62 -0.23 -7.01
CA TYR A 119 -9.72 0.72 -7.01
C TYR A 119 -9.84 1.29 -8.41
N LYS A 120 -11.05 1.46 -8.89
CA LYS A 120 -11.29 2.04 -10.20
C LYS A 120 -12.19 3.26 -10.09
N ASN A 121 -11.73 4.38 -10.66
CA ASN A 121 -12.54 5.56 -10.84
C ASN A 121 -13.25 5.43 -12.18
N GLN A 122 -14.53 5.11 -12.15
CA GLN A 122 -15.28 4.85 -13.39
C GLN A 122 -15.56 6.11 -14.18
N LYS A 123 -15.66 7.24 -13.51
CA LYS A 123 -15.96 8.50 -14.18
C LYS A 123 -14.84 8.91 -15.13
N TYR A 124 -13.59 8.73 -14.70
CA TYR A 124 -12.42 9.12 -15.49
C TYR A 124 -11.66 7.92 -16.03
N ASP A 125 -12.17 6.72 -15.78
CA ASP A 125 -11.55 5.47 -16.25
C ASP A 125 -10.09 5.34 -15.85
N ILE A 126 -9.85 5.55 -14.55
CA ILE A 126 -8.52 5.40 -13.97
C ILE A 126 -8.52 4.18 -13.06
N THR A 127 -7.60 3.26 -13.30
CA THR A 127 -7.48 2.05 -12.49
C THR A 127 -6.22 2.11 -11.65
N TYR A 128 -6.39 1.88 -10.35
CA TYR A 128 -5.29 1.85 -9.38
C TYR A 128 -5.10 0.42 -8.93
N THR A 129 -3.91 -0.11 -9.08
CA THR A 129 -3.57 -1.46 -8.61
C THR A 129 -2.33 -1.36 -7.73
N PHE A 130 -2.50 -1.74 -6.48
CA PHE A 130 -1.44 -1.73 -5.49
C PHE A 130 -1.34 -3.14 -4.92
N THR A 131 -0.36 -3.91 -5.36
CA THR A 131 -0.18 -5.28 -4.94
C THR A 131 0.91 -5.35 -3.89
N PRO A 132 0.62 -5.91 -2.71
CA PRO A 132 1.63 -5.99 -1.65
C PRO A 132 2.85 -6.77 -2.10
N LEU A 133 4.01 -6.25 -1.74
CA LEU A 133 5.28 -6.93 -1.96
C LEU A 133 5.86 -7.34 -0.63
N ALA A 134 6.47 -8.50 -0.58
CA ALA A 134 7.14 -8.96 0.61
C ALA A 134 8.31 -8.03 0.91
N ILE A 135 8.44 -7.67 2.18
CA ILE A 135 9.61 -6.93 2.62
C ILE A 135 10.74 -7.93 2.77
N GLU A 136 11.71 -7.83 1.88
CA GLU A 136 12.87 -8.67 2.00
C GLU A 136 13.68 -8.21 3.20
N ASP A 137 14.07 -9.16 3.99
CA ASP A 137 14.89 -8.89 5.14
C ASP A 137 16.31 -8.60 4.67
N GLU A 138 16.70 -7.36 4.72
CA GLU A 138 18.00 -6.94 4.23
C GLU A 138 19.16 -7.39 5.10
N THR A 139 18.87 -8.08 6.16
CA THR A 139 19.90 -8.53 7.06
C THR A 139 20.55 -9.82 6.63
N THR A 140 20.21 -10.32 5.48
CA THR A 140 20.75 -11.58 5.01
C THR A 140 22.10 -11.44 4.32
N GLU A 141 22.73 -10.37 4.45
CA GLU A 141 24.01 -10.21 3.82
C GLU A 141 25.11 -10.99 4.44
#